data_2a7dec077de353032fd3501ae3a4c751
#
_entry.id   2a7dec077de353032fd3501ae3a4c751
#
_cell.length_a   1.000
_cell.length_b   1.000
_cell.length_c   1.000
_cell.angle_alpha   90.00
_cell.angle_beta   90.00
_cell.angle_gamma   90.00
#
_symmetry.space_group_name_H-M   'P 1'
#
loop_
_entity.id
_entity.type
_entity.pdbx_description
1 polymer ?
#
loop_
_entity_poly.entity_id
_entity_poly.type
_entity_poly.pdbx_seq_one_letter_code
_entity_poly.pdbx_strand_id
1 'polypeptide(L)'
;MANGGRTDTVYTRILVPLDGSEVAEGALAHAVQMADIFGAELILLRVAFLPPVVQQNLDEAQHMVMSEGEAYLNGIACPLRKPGRRIRTIVHWGKAAESIITYAVQQEVSAVVMATHGHSGLEQWPLGSTAEKILRSMQVPVLLVRTSQPPASEAGKDG
;
A
#
# COMPACT_ATOMS: atom_id res chain seq x y z
N MET A 1 -11.75 27.80 -31.52
CA MET A 1 -10.64 26.87 -31.35
C MET A 1 -10.54 26.52 -29.89
N ALA A 2 -11.02 25.37 -29.50
CA ALA A 2 -10.92 24.91 -28.13
C ALA A 2 -9.47 24.58 -27.82
N ASN A 3 -8.84 25.41 -26.99
CA ASN A 3 -7.56 25.15 -26.41
C ASN A 3 -7.77 24.00 -25.41
N GLY A 4 -7.45 22.77 -25.87
CA GLY A 4 -7.42 21.62 -24.98
C GLY A 4 -6.32 21.86 -23.94
N GLY A 5 -6.68 22.48 -22.84
CA GLY A 5 -5.83 22.62 -21.68
C GLY A 5 -5.42 21.21 -21.25
N ARG A 6 -4.18 20.83 -21.52
CA ARG A 6 -3.47 19.84 -20.73
C ARG A 6 -3.49 20.41 -19.31
N THR A 7 -4.40 19.95 -18.51
CA THR A 7 -4.22 20.03 -17.06
C THR A 7 -2.95 19.24 -16.80
N ASP A 8 -1.85 19.93 -16.50
CA ASP A 8 -0.64 19.29 -16.00
C ASP A 8 -1.06 18.56 -14.74
N THR A 9 -1.34 17.26 -14.88
CA THR A 9 -1.84 16.43 -13.80
C THR A 9 -0.70 16.23 -12.83
N VAL A 10 -0.78 16.87 -11.68
CA VAL A 10 0.23 16.81 -10.61
C VAL A 10 0.40 15.35 -10.13
N TYR A 11 -0.69 14.59 -10.13
CA TYR A 11 -0.67 13.18 -9.72
C TYR A 11 -0.76 12.26 -10.93
N THR A 12 0.36 11.62 -11.25
CA THR A 12 0.46 10.67 -12.38
C THR A 12 0.56 9.22 -11.95
N ARG A 13 1.18 8.97 -10.79
CA ARG A 13 1.35 7.65 -10.18
C ARG A 13 1.10 7.74 -8.68
N ILE A 14 0.13 6.99 -8.20
CA ILE A 14 -0.25 6.93 -6.79
C ILE A 14 0.15 5.56 -6.25
N LEU A 15 1.01 5.55 -5.23
CA LEU A 15 1.50 4.35 -4.58
C LEU A 15 0.68 4.05 -3.33
N VAL A 16 0.22 2.82 -3.21
CA VAL A 16 -0.48 2.29 -2.03
C VAL A 16 0.29 1.10 -1.47
N PRO A 17 1.05 1.28 -0.38
CA PRO A 17 1.65 0.17 0.33
C PRO A 17 0.59 -0.64 1.08
N LEU A 18 0.62 -1.96 0.91
CA LEU A 18 -0.29 -2.91 1.55
C LEU A 18 0.51 -4.01 2.24
N ASP A 19 0.10 -4.39 3.44
CA ASP A 19 0.76 -5.42 4.25
C ASP A 19 -0.09 -6.68 4.48
N GLY A 20 -1.26 -6.76 3.82
CA GLY A 20 -2.22 -7.85 3.97
C GLY A 20 -3.23 -7.63 5.08
N SER A 21 -3.17 -6.52 5.83
CA SER A 21 -4.14 -6.18 6.87
C SER A 21 -5.33 -5.40 6.31
N GLU A 22 -6.50 -5.59 6.89
CA GLU A 22 -7.69 -4.80 6.57
C GLU A 22 -7.49 -3.30 6.89
N VAL A 23 -6.66 -3.00 7.89
CA VAL A 23 -6.30 -1.63 8.26
C VAL A 23 -5.58 -0.94 7.10
N ALA A 24 -4.59 -1.59 6.49
CA ALA A 24 -3.88 -1.05 5.34
C ALA A 24 -4.81 -0.88 4.13
N GLU A 25 -5.73 -1.81 3.92
CA GLU A 25 -6.71 -1.77 2.83
C GLU A 25 -7.71 -0.61 2.96
N GLY A 26 -7.91 -0.08 4.16
CA GLY A 26 -8.72 1.11 4.38
C GLY A 26 -8.27 2.35 3.61
N ALA A 27 -7.02 2.39 3.16
CA ALA A 27 -6.50 3.47 2.32
C ALA A 27 -6.95 3.38 0.84
N LEU A 28 -7.39 2.20 0.39
CA LEU A 28 -7.69 1.94 -1.03
C LEU A 28 -8.78 2.83 -1.60
N ALA A 29 -9.87 3.06 -0.87
CA ALA A 29 -10.97 3.89 -1.35
C ALA A 29 -10.51 5.31 -1.70
N HIS A 30 -9.66 5.90 -0.86
CA HIS A 30 -9.09 7.22 -1.09
C HIS A 30 -8.13 7.23 -2.29
N ALA A 31 -7.26 6.23 -2.38
CA ALA A 31 -6.30 6.11 -3.49
C ALA A 31 -6.99 5.91 -4.84
N VAL A 32 -8.01 5.05 -4.88
CA VAL A 32 -8.82 4.79 -6.07
C VAL A 32 -9.54 6.05 -6.53
N GLN A 33 -10.15 6.79 -5.61
CA GLN A 33 -10.83 8.04 -5.93
C GLN A 33 -9.85 9.08 -6.49
N MET A 34 -8.67 9.23 -5.87
CA MET A 34 -7.63 10.12 -6.39
C MET A 34 -7.16 9.68 -7.79
N ALA A 35 -6.91 8.39 -7.99
CA ALA A 35 -6.49 7.86 -9.29
C ALA A 35 -7.54 8.13 -10.37
N ASP A 36 -8.82 7.96 -10.08
CA ASP A 36 -9.90 8.23 -11.02
C ASP A 36 -10.03 9.73 -11.36
N ILE A 37 -9.94 10.60 -10.36
CA ILE A 37 -10.06 12.06 -10.57
C ILE A 37 -8.91 12.60 -11.42
N PHE A 38 -7.68 12.17 -11.14
CA PHE A 38 -6.50 12.69 -11.81
C PHE A 38 -6.06 11.88 -13.04
N GLY A 39 -6.72 10.76 -13.33
CA GLY A 39 -6.30 9.83 -14.38
C GLY A 39 -4.93 9.19 -14.08
N ALA A 40 -4.58 9.06 -12.80
CA ALA A 40 -3.32 8.51 -12.35
C ALA A 40 -3.27 6.98 -12.45
N GLU A 41 -2.06 6.43 -12.58
CA GLU A 41 -1.83 5.01 -12.39
C GLU A 41 -1.84 4.68 -10.89
N LEU A 42 -2.62 3.67 -10.50
CA LEU A 42 -2.65 3.14 -9.14
C LEU A 42 -1.64 1.99 -9.02
N ILE A 43 -0.69 2.13 -8.11
CA ILE A 43 0.33 1.12 -7.87
C ILE A 43 0.10 0.51 -6.49
N LEU A 44 -0.25 -0.78 -6.46
CA LEU A 44 -0.40 -1.54 -5.23
C LEU A 44 0.91 -2.27 -4.96
N LEU A 45 1.57 -1.94 -3.86
CA LEU A 45 2.87 -2.48 -3.49
C LEU A 45 2.76 -3.29 -2.19
N ARG A 46 3.23 -4.53 -2.23
CA ARG A 46 3.47 -5.35 -1.05
C ARG A 46 4.96 -5.61 -0.89
N VAL A 47 5.48 -5.36 0.31
CA VAL A 47 6.85 -5.75 0.65
C VAL A 47 6.82 -7.09 1.35
N ALA A 48 7.48 -8.08 0.74
CA ALA A 48 7.66 -9.41 1.29
C ALA A 48 8.96 -9.45 2.12
N PHE A 49 8.90 -10.05 3.29
CA PHE A 49 10.02 -10.21 4.20
C PHE A 49 9.96 -11.58 4.88
N LEU A 50 11.11 -12.24 4.96
CA LEU A 50 11.27 -13.43 5.79
C LEU A 50 12.08 -13.08 7.05
N PRO A 51 11.62 -13.49 8.23
CA PRO A 51 12.43 -13.37 9.44
C PRO A 51 13.71 -14.20 9.32
N PRO A 52 14.83 -13.74 9.90
CA PRO A 52 16.13 -14.41 9.78
C PRO A 52 16.19 -15.83 10.40
N VAL A 53 15.13 -16.27 11.05
CA VAL A 53 15.05 -17.61 11.69
C VAL A 53 14.85 -18.74 10.66
N VAL A 54 14.44 -18.43 9.44
CA VAL A 54 14.21 -19.44 8.39
C VAL A 54 15.53 -19.71 7.67
N GLN A 55 16.34 -20.61 8.20
CA GLN A 55 17.66 -20.95 7.63
C GLN A 55 17.65 -22.19 6.71
N GLN A 56 16.56 -22.93 6.63
CA GLN A 56 16.42 -24.10 5.76
C GLN A 56 15.50 -23.78 4.60
N ASN A 57 15.95 -24.04 3.37
CA ASN A 57 15.20 -23.84 2.12
C ASN A 57 14.79 -22.36 1.89
N LEU A 58 15.76 -21.44 2.00
CA LEU A 58 15.54 -20.00 1.86
C LEU A 58 14.90 -19.65 0.50
N ASP A 59 15.34 -20.28 -0.58
CA ASP A 59 14.82 -20.02 -1.94
C ASP A 59 13.35 -20.42 -2.08
N GLU A 60 12.99 -21.57 -1.52
CA GLU A 60 11.61 -22.06 -1.56
C GLU A 60 10.69 -21.22 -0.70
N ALA A 61 11.13 -20.84 0.50
CA ALA A 61 10.39 -19.94 1.39
C ALA A 61 10.23 -18.54 0.77
N GLN A 62 11.24 -18.02 0.11
CA GLN A 62 11.17 -16.75 -0.61
C GLN A 62 10.16 -16.81 -1.77
N HIS A 63 10.21 -17.88 -2.55
CA HIS A 63 9.26 -18.10 -3.64
C HIS A 63 7.81 -18.16 -3.13
N MET A 64 7.59 -18.85 -2.03
CA MET A 64 6.26 -18.95 -1.41
C MET A 64 5.72 -17.59 -0.99
N VAL A 65 6.49 -16.83 -0.24
CA VAL A 65 6.07 -15.50 0.27
C VAL A 65 5.84 -14.51 -0.87
N MET A 66 6.64 -14.57 -1.92
CA MET A 66 6.44 -13.74 -3.11
C MET A 66 5.15 -14.12 -3.84
N SER A 67 4.90 -15.42 -4.03
CA SER A 67 3.68 -15.93 -4.66
C SER A 67 2.41 -15.59 -3.88
N GLU A 68 2.45 -15.70 -2.56
CA GLU A 68 1.36 -15.26 -1.68
C GLU A 68 1.10 -13.75 -1.80
N GLY A 69 2.15 -12.95 -1.86
CA GLY A 69 2.04 -11.51 -2.07
C GLY A 69 1.39 -11.15 -3.40
N GLU A 70 1.75 -11.84 -4.48
CA GLU A 70 1.16 -11.67 -5.80
C GLU A 70 -0.33 -12.07 -5.82
N ALA A 71 -0.66 -13.21 -5.23
CA ALA A 71 -2.05 -13.67 -5.12
C ALA A 71 -2.90 -12.68 -4.32
N TYR A 72 -2.40 -12.19 -3.21
CA TYR A 72 -3.06 -11.16 -2.41
C TYR A 72 -3.32 -9.89 -3.21
N LEU A 73 -2.28 -9.31 -3.83
CA LEU A 73 -2.43 -8.07 -4.61
C LEU A 73 -3.36 -8.23 -5.80
N ASN A 74 -3.34 -9.39 -6.46
CA ASN A 74 -4.25 -9.68 -7.55
C ASN A 74 -5.71 -9.78 -7.07
N GLY A 75 -5.93 -10.36 -5.89
CA GLY A 75 -7.24 -10.38 -5.24
C GLY A 75 -7.76 -8.97 -4.95
N ILE A 76 -6.92 -8.06 -4.49
CA ILE A 76 -7.26 -6.65 -4.28
C ILE A 76 -7.50 -5.92 -5.61
N ALA A 77 -6.63 -6.11 -6.59
CA ALA A 77 -6.70 -5.40 -7.87
C ALA A 77 -7.90 -5.82 -8.72
N CYS A 78 -8.29 -7.09 -8.70
CA CYS A 78 -9.33 -7.65 -9.57
C CYS A 78 -10.65 -6.87 -9.50
N PRO A 79 -11.27 -6.66 -8.33
CA PRO A 79 -12.52 -5.90 -8.24
C PRO A 79 -12.35 -4.40 -8.54
N LEU A 80 -11.13 -3.87 -8.49
CA LEU A 80 -10.84 -2.47 -8.77
C LEU A 80 -10.64 -2.18 -10.26
N ARG A 81 -10.43 -3.21 -11.08
CA ARG A 81 -10.21 -3.05 -12.52
C ARG A 81 -11.49 -2.59 -13.21
N LYS A 82 -11.36 -1.53 -14.00
CA LYS A 82 -12.41 -1.02 -14.90
C LYS A 82 -11.78 -0.33 -16.11
N PRO A 83 -12.52 -0.14 -17.21
CA PRO A 83 -12.01 0.64 -18.36
C PRO A 83 -11.50 2.01 -17.91
N GLY A 84 -10.33 2.40 -18.40
CA GLY A 84 -9.70 3.68 -18.10
C GLY A 84 -8.90 3.74 -16.79
N ARG A 85 -9.07 2.80 -15.85
CA ARG A 85 -8.25 2.75 -14.64
C ARG A 85 -7.02 1.87 -14.85
N ARG A 86 -5.84 2.46 -14.72
CA ARG A 86 -4.56 1.75 -14.79
C ARG A 86 -4.16 1.30 -13.39
N ILE A 87 -3.98 -0.01 -13.21
CA ILE A 87 -3.56 -0.62 -11.94
C ILE A 87 -2.35 -1.49 -12.20
N ARG A 88 -1.32 -1.29 -11.40
CA ARG A 88 -0.11 -2.12 -11.34
C ARG A 88 0.00 -2.76 -9.96
N THR A 89 0.38 -4.02 -9.92
CA THR A 89 0.65 -4.76 -8.68
C THR A 89 2.12 -5.15 -8.65
N ILE A 90 2.78 -4.90 -7.52
CA ILE A 90 4.21 -5.21 -7.35
C ILE A 90 4.42 -5.84 -5.97
N VAL A 91 5.10 -6.97 -5.95
CA VAL A 91 5.69 -7.53 -4.73
C VAL A 91 7.17 -7.24 -4.75
N HIS A 92 7.66 -6.59 -3.70
CA HIS A 92 9.07 -6.24 -3.55
C HIS A 92 9.65 -6.98 -2.35
N TRP A 93 10.87 -7.46 -2.48
CA TRP A 93 11.57 -8.13 -1.40
C TRP A 93 12.40 -7.14 -0.58
N GLY A 94 12.28 -7.19 0.74
CA GLY A 94 13.12 -6.37 1.62
C GLY A 94 12.40 -5.84 2.85
N LYS A 95 12.97 -4.81 3.44
CA LYS A 95 12.38 -4.10 4.59
C LYS A 95 11.33 -3.10 4.10
N ALA A 96 10.18 -3.06 4.79
CA ALA A 96 9.01 -2.33 4.31
C ALA A 96 9.29 -0.85 3.97
N ALA A 97 9.76 -0.06 4.92
CA ALA A 97 9.93 1.37 4.70
C ALA A 97 10.98 1.68 3.62
N GLU A 98 12.15 1.04 3.68
CA GLU A 98 13.24 1.25 2.71
C GLU A 98 12.81 0.84 1.30
N SER A 99 12.12 -0.29 1.17
CA SER A 99 11.63 -0.79 -0.13
C SER A 99 10.59 0.14 -0.73
N ILE A 100 9.65 0.65 0.07
CA ILE A 100 8.61 1.58 -0.37
C ILE A 100 9.24 2.89 -0.84
N ILE A 101 10.16 3.46 -0.06
CA ILE A 101 10.84 4.72 -0.37
C ILE A 101 11.66 4.57 -1.66
N THR A 102 12.48 3.53 -1.75
CA THR A 102 13.31 3.26 -2.93
C THR A 102 12.45 3.08 -4.19
N TYR A 103 11.39 2.29 -4.09
CA TYR A 103 10.47 2.06 -5.21
C TYR A 103 9.80 3.37 -5.65
N ALA A 104 9.32 4.17 -4.71
CA ALA A 104 8.66 5.44 -5.00
C ALA A 104 9.56 6.41 -5.76
N VAL A 105 10.84 6.49 -5.37
CA VAL A 105 11.83 7.33 -6.06
C VAL A 105 12.15 6.78 -7.46
N GLN A 106 12.43 5.49 -7.57
CA GLN A 106 12.78 4.85 -8.86
C GLN A 106 11.65 4.90 -9.89
N GLN A 107 10.41 4.84 -9.44
CA GLN A 107 9.23 4.85 -10.30
C GLN A 107 8.60 6.24 -10.44
N GLU A 108 9.26 7.28 -9.95
CA GLU A 108 8.75 8.66 -10.02
C GLU A 108 7.29 8.76 -9.53
N VAL A 109 7.01 8.15 -8.39
CA VAL A 109 5.70 8.20 -7.75
C VAL A 109 5.38 9.63 -7.38
N SER A 110 4.19 10.10 -7.66
CA SER A 110 3.76 11.49 -7.42
C SER A 110 2.99 11.68 -6.11
N ALA A 111 2.48 10.62 -5.53
CA ALA A 111 1.85 10.62 -4.21
C ALA A 111 1.85 9.22 -3.59
N VAL A 112 1.86 9.16 -2.26
CA VAL A 112 1.66 7.93 -1.48
C VAL A 112 0.38 8.05 -0.70
N VAL A 113 -0.47 7.02 -0.74
CA VAL A 113 -1.69 6.93 0.06
C VAL A 113 -1.59 5.67 0.90
N MET A 114 -1.64 5.81 2.21
CA MET A 114 -1.46 4.68 3.12
C MET A 114 -2.24 4.86 4.42
N ALA A 115 -2.51 3.76 5.10
CA ALA A 115 -3.07 3.80 6.44
C ALA A 115 -2.02 4.26 7.47
N THR A 116 -2.49 4.85 8.57
CA THR A 116 -1.61 5.30 9.66
C THR A 116 -0.95 4.15 10.41
N HIS A 117 -1.58 2.97 10.40
CA HIS A 117 -1.11 1.74 11.05
C HIS A 117 -1.22 0.55 10.09
N GLY A 118 -0.42 -0.49 10.34
CA GLY A 118 -0.48 -1.77 9.67
C GLY A 118 -0.74 -2.89 10.68
N HIS A 119 -0.16 -4.06 10.44
CA HIS A 119 -0.29 -5.26 11.26
C HIS A 119 0.07 -5.10 12.75
N SER A 120 1.00 -4.22 13.06
CA SER A 120 1.54 -4.12 14.42
C SER A 120 0.67 -3.32 15.39
N GLY A 121 -0.41 -2.67 14.93
CA GLY A 121 -1.52 -2.06 15.69
C GLY A 121 -1.25 -1.63 17.15
N LEU A 122 -0.05 -1.15 17.46
CA LEU A 122 0.24 -0.62 18.77
C LEU A 122 -0.49 0.72 18.92
N GLU A 123 -1.64 0.68 19.56
CA GLU A 123 -2.56 1.81 19.75
C GLU A 123 -1.94 3.02 20.49
N GLN A 124 -0.74 2.85 21.05
CA GLN A 124 -0.07 3.88 21.86
C GLN A 124 0.67 4.94 21.05
N TRP A 125 0.91 4.70 19.75
CA TRP A 125 1.60 5.67 18.91
C TRP A 125 0.68 6.18 17.81
N PRO A 126 0.66 7.48 17.54
CA PRO A 126 -0.22 8.07 16.54
C PRO A 126 0.07 7.60 15.10
N LEU A 127 1.26 7.06 14.85
CA LEU A 127 1.70 6.52 13.55
C LEU A 127 2.44 5.20 13.74
N GLY A 128 2.25 4.26 12.80
CA GLY A 128 3.08 3.06 12.71
C GLY A 128 4.51 3.38 12.29
N SER A 129 5.46 2.51 12.63
CA SER A 129 6.89 2.72 12.35
C SER A 129 7.20 2.88 10.86
N THR A 130 6.52 2.15 9.99
CA THR A 130 6.67 2.27 8.53
C THR A 130 6.12 3.60 8.03
N ALA A 131 4.93 4.00 8.49
CA ALA A 131 4.32 5.27 8.12
C ALA A 131 5.18 6.46 8.57
N GLU A 132 5.73 6.41 9.77
CA GLU A 132 6.62 7.47 10.27
C GLU A 132 7.90 7.60 9.42
N LYS A 133 8.55 6.49 9.07
CA LYS A 133 9.76 6.52 8.23
C LYS A 133 9.46 7.05 6.83
N ILE A 134 8.35 6.63 6.23
CA ILE A 134 7.92 7.11 4.93
C ILE A 134 7.67 8.62 4.98
N LEU A 135 6.91 9.09 5.97
CA LEU A 135 6.59 10.50 6.12
C LEU A 135 7.84 11.39 6.28
N ARG A 136 8.85 10.89 7.00
CA ARG A 136 10.12 11.62 7.18
C ARG A 136 11.01 11.65 5.94
N SER A 137 10.91 10.64 5.09
CA SER A 137 11.87 10.41 3.98
C SER A 137 11.33 10.77 2.61
N MET A 138 10.00 10.80 2.44
CA MET A 138 9.39 11.09 1.15
C MET A 138 9.38 12.58 0.86
N GLN A 139 9.67 12.91 -0.41
CA GLN A 139 9.59 14.29 -0.92
C GLN A 139 8.31 14.55 -1.73
N VAL A 140 7.46 13.55 -1.85
CA VAL A 140 6.14 13.66 -2.49
C VAL A 140 5.05 13.69 -1.42
N PRO A 141 3.85 14.21 -1.74
CA PRO A 141 2.72 14.18 -0.82
C PRO A 141 2.40 12.78 -0.31
N VAL A 142 2.16 12.66 0.98
CA VAL A 142 1.74 11.44 1.65
C VAL A 142 0.38 11.68 2.29
N LEU A 143 -0.64 10.99 1.79
CA LEU A 143 -1.96 10.98 2.40
C LEU A 143 -2.06 9.84 3.40
N LEU A 144 -2.16 10.20 4.67
CA LEU A 144 -2.36 9.25 5.77
C LEU A 144 -3.85 9.09 6.06
N VAL A 145 -4.36 7.88 5.88
CA VAL A 145 -5.76 7.54 6.13
C VAL A 145 -5.86 6.92 7.53
N ARG A 146 -6.69 7.52 8.38
CA ARG A 146 -7.06 6.90 9.65
C ARG A 146 -8.12 5.84 9.40
N THR A 147 -7.78 4.60 9.70
CA THR A 147 -8.73 3.50 9.72
C THR A 147 -8.99 3.15 11.19
N SER A 148 -10.24 3.25 11.61
CA SER A 148 -10.65 2.70 12.90
C SER A 148 -10.68 1.18 12.77
N GLN A 149 -9.94 0.47 13.63
CA GLN A 149 -10.18 -0.95 13.82
C GLN A 149 -11.64 -1.12 14.26
N PRO A 150 -12.41 -2.04 13.66
CA PRO A 150 -13.70 -2.40 14.25
C PRO A 150 -13.44 -2.86 15.69
N PRO A 151 -14.26 -2.47 16.66
CA PRO A 151 -14.12 -2.94 18.02
C PRO A 151 -14.07 -4.48 17.98
N ALA A 152 -13.08 -5.06 18.65
CA ALA A 152 -13.01 -6.49 18.82
C ALA A 152 -14.38 -6.96 19.28
N SER A 153 -15.05 -7.81 18.47
CA SER A 153 -16.31 -8.39 18.87
C SER A 153 -16.09 -9.06 20.22
N GLU A 154 -16.74 -8.56 21.24
CA GLU A 154 -16.85 -9.28 22.51
C GLU A 154 -17.51 -10.61 22.16
N ALA A 155 -16.67 -11.63 21.95
CA ALA A 155 -17.14 -13.00 21.89
C ALA A 155 -17.70 -13.34 23.26
N GLY A 156 -19.01 -13.58 23.28
CA GLY A 156 -19.87 -13.76 24.42
C GLY A 156 -19.23 -14.43 25.64
N LYS A 157 -19.33 -13.75 26.74
CA LYS A 157 -19.49 -14.39 28.03
C LYS A 157 -20.97 -14.61 28.22
N ASP A 158 -21.44 -15.75 27.77
CA ASP A 158 -22.62 -16.39 28.29
C ASP A 158 -22.21 -17.75 28.83
N GLY A 159 -22.42 -17.91 30.10
CA GLY A 159 -22.24 -19.18 30.79
C GLY A 159 -22.13 -18.99 32.28
#